data_4c1960067da0b0406123c9d64db75975
#
_entry.id   4c1960067da0b0406123c9d64db75975
#
_cell.length_a   1.000
_cell.length_b   1.000
_cell.length_c   1.000
_cell.angle_alpha   90.00
_cell.angle_beta   90.00
_cell.angle_gamma   90.00
#
_symmetry.space_group_name_H-M   'P 1'
#
loop_
_entity.id
_entity.type
_entity.pdbx_description
1 polymer ?
#
loop_
_entity_poly.entity_id
_entity_poly.type
_entity_poly.pdbx_seq_one_letter_code
_entity_poly.pdbx_strand_id
1 'polypeptide(L)'
;VMPKARRLQIIELAKHYNVPIVEDNCYADVHYDGPLEPAFYALDDDPNQIYLCSLSKILAPGLRLGYIYARPPMLEKIMARRHDAGSNYLAAAIAAEFYKGGIQAHAKATNPVLKEKRDLTIAGLESELSDICVWSEPVGGLFIWVRIPEDVDRKALRDMALGEGLNFLPGQSFHYQRKDV
;
A
#
# COMPACT_ATOMS: atom_id res chain seq x y z
N VAL A 1 0.52 7.43 -5.69
CA VAL A 1 1.83 6.74 -5.82
C VAL A 1 2.94 7.79 -5.81
N MET A 2 4.07 7.51 -5.12
CA MET A 2 5.20 8.44 -5.04
C MET A 2 5.99 8.41 -6.36
N PRO A 3 6.17 9.58 -7.05
CA PRO A 3 6.90 9.63 -8.31
C PRO A 3 8.40 9.33 -8.14
N LYS A 4 9.04 8.79 -9.19
CA LYS A 4 10.48 8.47 -9.21
C LYS A 4 11.36 9.63 -8.76
N ALA A 5 11.09 10.86 -9.22
CA ALA A 5 11.88 12.05 -8.84
C ALA A 5 11.90 12.26 -7.31
N ARG A 6 10.76 12.05 -6.65
CA ARG A 6 10.66 12.17 -5.18
C ARG A 6 11.38 11.01 -4.47
N ARG A 7 11.34 9.80 -5.03
CA ARG A 7 12.11 8.65 -4.51
C ARG A 7 13.60 8.93 -4.52
N LEU A 8 14.13 9.46 -5.62
CA LEU A 8 15.55 9.83 -5.72
C LEU A 8 15.96 10.89 -4.68
N GLN A 9 15.13 11.91 -4.47
CA GLN A 9 15.39 12.91 -3.41
C GLN A 9 15.45 12.29 -2.01
N ILE A 10 14.59 11.32 -1.72
CA ILE A 10 14.57 10.61 -0.44
C ILE A 10 15.82 9.73 -0.30
N ILE A 11 16.27 9.07 -1.37
CA ILE A 11 17.51 8.29 -1.37
C ILE A 11 18.70 9.18 -1.00
N GLU A 12 18.85 10.34 -1.63
CA GLU A 12 19.93 11.27 -1.33
C GLU A 12 19.90 11.77 0.13
N LEU A 13 18.71 12.09 0.64
CA LEU A 13 18.56 12.49 2.05
C LEU A 13 18.93 11.33 3.00
N ALA A 14 18.46 10.12 2.72
CA ALA A 14 18.75 8.95 3.54
C ALA A 14 20.25 8.65 3.59
N LYS A 15 20.94 8.73 2.44
CA LYS A 15 22.40 8.61 2.37
C LYS A 15 23.10 9.69 3.17
N HIS A 16 22.70 10.96 2.99
CA HIS A 16 23.30 12.10 3.69
C HIS A 16 23.24 11.95 5.20
N TYR A 17 22.10 11.47 5.72
CA TYR A 17 21.90 11.27 7.16
C TYR A 17 22.23 9.85 7.65
N ASN A 18 22.72 8.97 6.77
CA ASN A 18 22.99 7.55 7.07
C ASN A 18 21.79 6.84 7.74
N VAL A 19 20.60 7.05 7.19
CA VAL A 19 19.34 6.47 7.69
C VAL A 19 18.87 5.39 6.73
N PRO A 20 18.49 4.18 7.21
CA PRO A 20 17.95 3.14 6.34
C PRO A 20 16.57 3.54 5.79
N ILE A 21 16.31 3.12 4.54
CA ILE A 21 14.98 3.21 3.93
C ILE A 21 14.27 1.86 4.08
N VAL A 22 13.10 1.87 4.68
CA VAL A 22 12.18 0.72 4.70
C VAL A 22 11.01 1.05 3.80
N GLU A 23 10.95 0.41 2.63
CA GLU A 23 9.82 0.53 1.70
C GLU A 23 8.79 -0.55 1.99
N ASP A 24 7.66 -0.17 2.59
CA ASP A 24 6.49 -1.04 2.73
C ASP A 24 5.64 -0.96 1.47
N ASN A 25 5.77 -1.97 0.61
CA ASN A 25 5.17 -1.99 -0.72
C ASN A 25 4.12 -3.09 -0.88
N CYS A 26 3.22 -3.20 0.10
CA CYS A 26 2.14 -4.18 0.09
C CYS A 26 1.17 -4.06 -1.09
N TYR A 27 1.16 -2.92 -1.79
CA TYR A 27 0.24 -2.60 -2.88
C TYR A 27 0.94 -2.45 -4.24
N ALA A 28 2.22 -2.81 -4.37
CA ALA A 28 2.99 -2.62 -5.60
C ALA A 28 2.28 -3.17 -6.84
N ASP A 29 1.73 -4.36 -6.73
CA ASP A 29 1.11 -5.06 -7.84
C ASP A 29 -0.39 -4.71 -8.03
N VAL A 30 -0.97 -3.97 -7.10
CA VAL A 30 -2.31 -3.37 -7.21
C VAL A 30 -2.18 -2.01 -7.86
N HIS A 31 -1.91 -2.00 -9.16
CA HIS A 31 -1.65 -0.80 -9.96
C HIS A 31 -2.37 -0.92 -11.29
N TYR A 32 -3.26 0.02 -11.60
CA TYR A 32 -4.18 -0.11 -12.73
C TYR A 32 -4.15 1.07 -13.71
N ASP A 33 -3.49 2.18 -13.36
CA ASP A 33 -3.33 3.33 -14.26
C ASP A 33 -1.90 3.88 -14.26
N GLY A 34 -1.43 4.30 -15.42
CA GLY A 34 -0.11 4.90 -15.58
C GLY A 34 1.07 3.91 -15.47
N PRO A 35 2.29 4.41 -15.49
CA PRO A 35 3.50 3.59 -15.36
C PRO A 35 3.70 3.13 -13.92
N LEU A 36 4.20 1.90 -13.76
CA LEU A 36 4.62 1.39 -12.47
C LEU A 36 5.95 2.06 -12.07
N GLU A 37 5.95 2.75 -10.93
CA GLU A 37 7.16 3.38 -10.42
C GLU A 37 8.13 2.34 -9.83
N PRO A 38 9.43 2.42 -10.16
CA PRO A 38 10.41 1.47 -9.64
C PRO A 38 10.58 1.62 -8.12
N ALA A 39 10.70 0.49 -7.42
CA ALA A 39 10.96 0.46 -5.99
C ALA A 39 12.27 1.22 -5.64
N PHE A 40 12.38 1.74 -4.41
CA PHE A 40 13.63 2.33 -3.91
C PHE A 40 14.80 1.37 -4.08
N TYR A 41 14.58 0.10 -3.75
CA TYR A 41 15.57 -0.97 -3.88
C TYR A 41 16.11 -1.15 -5.31
N ALA A 42 15.31 -0.86 -6.33
CA ALA A 42 15.69 -0.95 -7.73
C ALA A 42 16.34 0.33 -8.28
N LEU A 43 16.22 1.45 -7.55
CA LEU A 43 16.76 2.75 -7.97
C LEU A 43 18.19 2.99 -7.52
N ASP A 44 18.65 2.27 -6.50
CA ASP A 44 19.93 2.54 -5.88
C ASP A 44 20.50 1.29 -5.20
N ASP A 45 21.83 1.19 -5.10
CA ASP A 45 22.54 0.05 -4.53
C ASP A 45 22.94 0.22 -3.05
N ASP A 46 22.39 1.20 -2.35
CA ASP A 46 22.67 1.40 -0.92
C ASP A 46 22.31 0.14 -0.11
N PRO A 47 23.23 -0.40 0.69
CA PRO A 47 22.99 -1.60 1.51
C PRO A 47 21.96 -1.38 2.63
N ASN A 48 21.62 -0.13 2.94
CA ASN A 48 20.65 0.23 3.98
C ASN A 48 19.19 0.25 3.50
N GLN A 49 18.92 -0.22 2.29
CA GLN A 49 17.56 -0.31 1.75
C GLN A 49 16.92 -1.66 2.05
N ILE A 50 15.70 -1.62 2.55
CA ILE A 50 14.87 -2.77 2.87
C ILE A 50 13.55 -2.63 2.11
N TYR A 51 13.19 -3.64 1.33
CA TYR A 51 11.90 -3.72 0.65
C TYR A 51 11.03 -4.78 1.32
N LEU A 52 9.83 -4.39 1.72
CA LEU A 52 8.82 -5.28 2.30
C LEU A 52 7.68 -5.45 1.32
N CYS A 53 7.21 -6.66 1.12
CA CYS A 53 6.02 -6.94 0.34
C CYS A 53 5.13 -7.95 1.04
N SER A 54 3.82 -7.80 0.85
CA SER A 54 2.82 -8.73 1.36
C SER A 54 2.00 -9.30 0.21
N LEU A 55 1.75 -10.60 0.24
CA LEU A 55 0.86 -11.26 -0.71
C LEU A 55 -0.62 -11.12 -0.35
N SER A 56 -0.93 -10.50 0.78
CA SER A 56 -2.32 -10.37 1.28
C SER A 56 -3.23 -9.57 0.35
N LYS A 57 -2.69 -8.60 -0.41
CA LYS A 57 -3.51 -7.69 -1.23
C LYS A 57 -3.57 -8.11 -2.70
N ILE A 58 -2.54 -8.79 -3.16
CA ILE A 58 -2.47 -9.25 -4.55
C ILE A 58 -2.90 -10.70 -4.73
N LEU A 59 -2.80 -11.55 -3.71
CA LEU A 59 -3.18 -12.94 -3.79
C LEU A 59 -4.29 -13.29 -2.78
N ALA A 60 -3.95 -13.48 -1.52
CA ALA A 60 -4.92 -13.90 -0.51
C ALA A 60 -4.45 -13.54 0.91
N PRO A 61 -5.24 -12.79 1.68
CA PRO A 61 -4.88 -12.39 3.04
C PRO A 61 -4.80 -13.59 4.01
N GLY A 62 -5.54 -14.67 3.75
CA GLY A 62 -5.55 -15.88 4.58
C GLY A 62 -4.26 -16.69 4.55
N LEU A 63 -3.41 -16.53 3.55
CA LEU A 63 -2.12 -17.22 3.48
C LEU A 63 -1.09 -16.69 4.48
N ARG A 64 -1.24 -15.45 4.95
CA ARG A 64 -0.32 -14.80 5.91
C ARG A 64 1.14 -14.80 5.43
N LEU A 65 1.36 -14.55 4.15
CA LEU A 65 2.68 -14.51 3.53
C LEU A 65 3.12 -13.10 3.14
N GLY A 66 4.38 -12.86 3.28
CA GLY A 66 5.12 -11.71 2.79
C GLY A 66 6.58 -12.06 2.60
N TYR A 67 7.34 -11.15 2.03
CA TYR A 67 8.76 -11.33 1.84
C TYR A 67 9.52 -10.02 2.05
N ILE A 68 10.80 -10.16 2.34
CA ILE A 68 11.74 -9.07 2.54
C ILE A 68 12.85 -9.20 1.52
N TYR A 69 13.15 -8.12 0.82
CA TYR A 69 14.39 -7.96 0.07
C TYR A 69 15.30 -7.00 0.81
N ALA A 70 16.51 -7.42 1.07
CA ALA A 70 17.60 -6.60 1.59
C ALA A 70 18.93 -7.14 1.06
N ARG A 71 19.94 -6.29 0.95
CA ARG A 71 21.29 -6.73 0.59
C ARG A 71 21.94 -7.51 1.73
N PRO A 72 22.94 -8.38 1.44
CA PRO A 72 23.45 -9.33 2.43
C PRO A 72 23.77 -8.76 3.82
N PRO A 73 24.48 -7.63 3.99
CA PRO A 73 24.81 -7.12 5.32
C PRO A 73 23.56 -6.72 6.14
N MET A 74 22.51 -6.19 5.49
CA MET A 74 21.27 -5.85 6.16
C MET A 74 20.40 -7.08 6.38
N LEU A 75 20.33 -7.97 5.40
CA LEU A 75 19.57 -9.22 5.51
C LEU A 75 20.07 -10.08 6.67
N GLU A 76 21.37 -10.20 6.85
CA GLU A 76 21.99 -10.94 7.97
C GLU A 76 21.55 -10.35 9.33
N LYS A 77 21.55 -9.02 9.46
CA LYS A 77 21.09 -8.35 10.68
C LYS A 77 19.60 -8.61 10.96
N ILE A 78 18.77 -8.61 9.93
CA ILE A 78 17.33 -8.90 10.04
C ILE A 78 17.14 -10.36 10.46
N MET A 79 17.82 -11.29 9.80
CA MET A 79 17.72 -12.73 10.10
C MET A 79 18.19 -13.07 11.51
N ALA A 80 19.24 -12.41 12.01
CA ALA A 80 19.71 -12.58 13.38
C ALA A 80 18.70 -12.12 14.45
N ARG A 81 17.70 -11.31 14.09
CA ARG A 81 16.63 -10.84 14.99
C ARG A 81 15.32 -11.60 14.82
N ARG A 82 15.29 -12.56 13.94
CA ARG A 82 14.11 -13.37 13.69
C ARG A 82 14.00 -14.47 14.74
N HIS A 83 12.89 -14.49 15.47
CA HIS A 83 12.62 -15.44 16.56
C HIS A 83 11.41 -16.33 16.30
N ASP A 84 10.81 -16.27 15.08
CA ASP A 84 9.72 -17.14 14.68
C ASP A 84 10.26 -18.53 14.24
N ALA A 85 9.41 -19.53 14.28
CA ALA A 85 9.75 -20.88 13.82
C ALA A 85 9.79 -21.04 12.29
N GLY A 86 9.71 -19.95 11.55
CA GLY A 86 9.66 -19.92 10.09
C GLY A 86 8.28 -19.61 9.53
N SER A 87 8.21 -19.48 8.21
CA SER A 87 6.95 -19.24 7.50
C SER A 87 6.15 -20.53 7.34
N ASN A 88 4.83 -20.42 7.18
CA ASN A 88 3.99 -21.56 6.86
C ASN A 88 4.40 -22.15 5.50
N TYR A 89 5.02 -23.32 5.52
CA TYR A 89 5.55 -23.98 4.33
C TYR A 89 4.44 -24.35 3.33
N LEU A 90 3.30 -24.83 3.81
CA LEU A 90 2.16 -25.19 2.93
C LEU A 90 1.64 -23.95 2.19
N ALA A 91 1.45 -22.86 2.90
CA ALA A 91 1.03 -21.61 2.28
C ALA A 91 2.06 -21.09 1.27
N ALA A 92 3.36 -21.20 1.59
CA ALA A 92 4.44 -20.82 0.69
C ALA A 92 4.48 -21.71 -0.57
N ALA A 93 4.26 -23.01 -0.44
CA ALA A 93 4.21 -23.95 -1.56
C ALA A 93 2.99 -23.65 -2.47
N ILE A 94 1.82 -23.35 -1.90
CA ILE A 94 0.62 -22.95 -2.65
C ILE A 94 0.89 -21.66 -3.43
N ALA A 95 1.46 -20.65 -2.78
CA ALA A 95 1.79 -19.38 -3.43
C ALA A 95 2.82 -19.57 -4.55
N ALA A 96 3.85 -20.39 -4.33
CA ALA A 96 4.88 -20.68 -5.32
C ALA A 96 4.29 -21.38 -6.55
N GLU A 97 3.38 -22.35 -6.35
CA GLU A 97 2.70 -23.03 -7.44
C GLU A 97 1.81 -22.08 -8.23
N PHE A 98 1.03 -21.27 -7.54
CA PHE A 98 0.15 -20.27 -8.15
C PHE A 98 0.93 -19.28 -9.03
N TYR A 99 2.10 -18.85 -8.58
CA TYR A 99 2.92 -17.87 -9.27
C TYR A 99 3.93 -18.44 -10.28
N LYS A 100 3.84 -19.71 -10.66
CA LYS A 100 4.65 -20.25 -11.75
C LYS A 100 4.52 -19.47 -13.06
N GLY A 101 3.33 -18.89 -13.30
CA GLY A 101 3.07 -18.00 -14.43
C GLY A 101 3.52 -16.53 -14.22
N GLY A 102 4.06 -16.20 -13.05
CA GLY A 102 4.44 -14.85 -12.62
C GLY A 102 3.28 -14.06 -12.00
N ILE A 103 3.61 -13.21 -11.02
CA ILE A 103 2.65 -12.35 -10.31
C ILE A 103 1.93 -11.38 -11.27
N GLN A 104 2.63 -10.94 -12.33
CA GLN A 104 2.09 -10.00 -13.31
C GLN A 104 0.92 -10.58 -14.11
N ALA A 105 0.92 -11.89 -14.37
CA ALA A 105 -0.22 -12.54 -15.05
C ALA A 105 -1.49 -12.43 -14.20
N HIS A 106 -1.37 -12.64 -12.90
CA HIS A 106 -2.47 -12.48 -11.95
C HIS A 106 -2.90 -11.02 -11.81
N ALA A 107 -1.94 -10.10 -11.62
CA ALA A 107 -2.21 -8.66 -11.51
C ALA A 107 -2.95 -8.14 -12.77
N LYS A 108 -2.54 -8.58 -13.95
CA LYS A 108 -3.20 -8.24 -15.22
C LYS A 108 -4.66 -8.70 -15.29
N ALA A 109 -5.00 -9.79 -14.63
CA ALA A 109 -6.38 -10.27 -14.56
C ALA A 109 -7.21 -9.53 -13.50
N THR A 110 -6.62 -9.17 -12.37
CA THR A 110 -7.33 -8.59 -11.21
C THR A 110 -7.42 -7.06 -11.25
N ASN A 111 -6.39 -6.37 -11.72
CA ASN A 111 -6.35 -4.91 -11.72
C ASN A 111 -7.47 -4.22 -12.52
N PRO A 112 -7.94 -4.74 -13.67
CA PRO A 112 -9.11 -4.16 -14.36
C PRO A 112 -10.37 -4.13 -13.51
N VAL A 113 -10.63 -5.19 -12.71
CA VAL A 113 -11.79 -5.25 -11.80
C VAL A 113 -11.65 -4.22 -10.68
N LEU A 114 -10.44 -4.04 -10.16
CA LEU A 114 -10.18 -3.05 -9.11
C LEU A 114 -10.28 -1.61 -9.65
N LYS A 115 -9.84 -1.40 -10.88
CA LYS A 115 -10.02 -0.12 -11.59
C LYS A 115 -11.49 0.23 -11.75
N GLU A 116 -12.31 -0.70 -12.24
CA GLU A 116 -13.74 -0.51 -12.38
C GLU A 116 -14.41 -0.11 -11.05
N LYS A 117 -14.05 -0.80 -9.96
CA LYS A 117 -14.56 -0.45 -8.62
C LYS A 117 -14.16 0.96 -8.18
N ARG A 118 -12.90 1.35 -8.44
CA ARG A 118 -12.42 2.71 -8.18
C ARG A 118 -13.21 3.72 -8.98
N ASP A 119 -13.38 3.50 -10.29
CA ASP A 119 -14.05 4.41 -11.21
C ASP A 119 -15.53 4.59 -10.82
N LEU A 120 -16.23 3.50 -10.47
CA LEU A 120 -17.60 3.56 -9.95
C LEU A 120 -17.70 4.34 -8.64
N THR A 121 -16.74 4.16 -7.74
CA THR A 121 -16.73 4.90 -6.47
C THR A 121 -16.49 6.39 -6.70
N ILE A 122 -15.55 6.76 -7.58
CA ILE A 122 -15.30 8.16 -7.93
C ILE A 122 -16.53 8.79 -8.59
N ALA A 123 -17.16 8.10 -9.55
CA ALA A 123 -18.39 8.60 -10.18
C ALA A 123 -19.50 8.84 -9.16
N GLY A 124 -19.66 7.95 -8.16
CA GLY A 124 -20.59 8.16 -7.06
C GLY A 124 -20.23 9.37 -6.19
N LEU A 125 -18.95 9.56 -5.86
CA LEU A 125 -18.51 10.75 -5.12
C LEU A 125 -18.74 12.03 -5.93
N GLU A 126 -18.50 12.01 -7.22
CA GLU A 126 -18.74 13.17 -8.11
C GLU A 126 -20.22 13.53 -8.18
N SER A 127 -21.11 12.53 -8.29
CA SER A 127 -22.55 12.80 -8.39
C SER A 127 -23.16 13.33 -7.11
N GLU A 128 -22.67 12.89 -5.94
CA GLU A 128 -23.31 13.15 -4.65
C GLU A 128 -22.57 14.15 -3.77
N LEU A 129 -21.24 14.30 -3.93
CA LEU A 129 -20.41 15.01 -2.97
C LEU A 129 -19.45 16.03 -3.59
N SER A 130 -19.51 16.31 -4.90
CA SER A 130 -18.58 17.21 -5.59
C SER A 130 -18.56 18.64 -5.03
N ASP A 131 -19.71 19.13 -4.51
CA ASP A 131 -19.83 20.46 -3.92
C ASP A 131 -19.35 20.53 -2.46
N ILE A 132 -19.10 19.38 -1.82
CA ILE A 132 -18.87 19.30 -0.38
C ILE A 132 -17.48 18.74 -0.06
N CYS A 133 -17.03 17.76 -0.84
CA CYS A 133 -15.81 16.98 -0.56
C CYS A 133 -14.78 17.09 -1.68
N VAL A 134 -13.54 16.81 -1.31
CA VAL A 134 -12.43 16.66 -2.25
C VAL A 134 -11.79 15.31 -2.03
N TRP A 135 -11.44 14.60 -3.10
CA TRP A 135 -10.86 13.27 -3.01
C TRP A 135 -9.63 13.09 -3.89
N SER A 136 -8.86 12.05 -3.59
CA SER A 136 -7.76 11.62 -4.44
C SER A 136 -8.25 10.68 -5.54
N GLU A 137 -7.62 10.75 -6.70
CA GLU A 137 -7.80 9.78 -7.79
C GLU A 137 -6.60 8.83 -7.80
N PRO A 138 -6.67 7.67 -7.10
CA PRO A 138 -5.54 6.77 -7.03
C PRO A 138 -5.34 6.00 -8.33
N VAL A 139 -4.09 5.86 -8.74
CA VAL A 139 -3.67 5.04 -9.89
C VAL A 139 -3.42 3.58 -9.50
N GLY A 140 -3.57 3.26 -8.23
CA GLY A 140 -3.38 1.94 -7.65
C GLY A 140 -3.78 1.91 -6.18
N GLY A 141 -3.67 0.74 -5.56
CA GLY A 141 -4.10 0.51 -4.19
C GLY A 141 -5.59 0.23 -4.05
N LEU A 142 -6.08 0.24 -2.81
CA LEU A 142 -7.45 -0.15 -2.47
C LEU A 142 -8.20 0.96 -1.72
N PHE A 143 -7.66 2.19 -1.67
CA PHE A 143 -8.22 3.27 -0.89
C PHE A 143 -8.34 4.54 -1.71
N ILE A 144 -9.42 5.28 -1.47
CA ILE A 144 -9.63 6.65 -1.91
C ILE A 144 -9.59 7.53 -0.66
N TRP A 145 -8.76 8.57 -0.68
CA TRP A 145 -8.74 9.54 0.41
C TRP A 145 -9.76 10.63 0.11
N VAL A 146 -10.75 10.77 1.01
CA VAL A 146 -11.79 11.81 0.91
C VAL A 146 -11.58 12.81 2.02
N ARG A 147 -11.46 14.08 1.66
CA ARG A 147 -11.43 15.20 2.60
C ARG A 147 -12.84 15.75 2.76
N ILE A 148 -13.34 15.69 3.97
CA ILE A 148 -14.64 16.28 4.35
C ILE A 148 -14.42 17.69 4.93
N PRO A 149 -15.44 18.57 4.94
CA PRO A 149 -15.39 19.90 5.57
C PRO A 149 -14.99 19.82 7.06
N GLU A 150 -14.35 20.88 7.56
CA GLU A 150 -13.82 20.92 8.92
C GLU A 150 -14.93 21.03 9.99
N ASP A 151 -16.07 21.62 9.63
CA ASP A 151 -17.23 21.83 10.49
C ASP A 151 -18.12 20.59 10.65
N VAL A 152 -17.84 19.50 9.93
CA VAL A 152 -18.59 18.24 10.06
C VAL A 152 -18.16 17.50 11.34
N ASP A 153 -19.15 17.14 12.19
CA ASP A 153 -18.93 16.25 13.31
C ASP A 153 -18.57 14.84 12.81
N ARG A 154 -17.28 14.52 12.85
CA ARG A 154 -16.71 13.27 12.33
C ARG A 154 -17.22 12.03 13.05
N LYS A 155 -17.54 12.17 14.37
CA LYS A 155 -18.09 11.07 15.14
C LYS A 155 -19.52 10.78 14.72
N ALA A 156 -20.35 11.81 14.65
CA ALA A 156 -21.73 11.69 14.19
C ALA A 156 -21.81 11.14 12.77
N LEU A 157 -20.95 11.64 11.85
CA LEU A 157 -20.87 11.13 10.48
C LEU A 157 -20.55 9.63 10.45
N ARG A 158 -19.57 9.18 11.24
CA ARG A 158 -19.17 7.77 11.30
C ARG A 158 -20.29 6.90 11.86
N ASP A 159 -20.96 7.35 12.91
CA ASP A 159 -22.06 6.61 13.54
C ASP A 159 -23.25 6.46 12.57
N MET A 160 -23.59 7.52 11.82
CA MET A 160 -24.60 7.50 10.76
C MET A 160 -24.22 6.56 9.62
N ALA A 161 -22.99 6.66 9.11
CA ALA A 161 -22.50 5.80 8.03
C ALA A 161 -22.54 4.32 8.42
N LEU A 162 -22.16 3.97 9.66
CA LEU A 162 -22.26 2.62 10.16
C LEU A 162 -23.71 2.13 10.22
N GLY A 163 -24.66 3.01 10.59
CA GLY A 163 -26.10 2.72 10.57
C GLY A 163 -26.60 2.38 9.17
N GLU A 164 -26.05 3.01 8.14
CA GLU A 164 -26.35 2.76 6.73
C GLU A 164 -25.50 1.62 6.10
N GLY A 165 -24.71 0.89 6.92
CA GLY A 165 -23.89 -0.21 6.46
C GLY A 165 -22.55 0.20 5.81
N LEU A 166 -22.18 1.48 5.87
CA LEU A 166 -20.91 1.99 5.37
C LEU A 166 -19.89 2.11 6.50
N ASN A 167 -18.74 1.47 6.34
CA ASN A 167 -17.61 1.64 7.25
C ASN A 167 -16.43 2.28 6.52
N PHE A 168 -15.84 3.32 7.12
CA PHE A 168 -14.62 3.96 6.63
C PHE A 168 -13.60 4.17 7.74
N LEU A 169 -12.33 4.29 7.37
CA LEU A 169 -11.25 4.58 8.32
C LEU A 169 -11.11 6.10 8.49
N PRO A 170 -11.23 6.63 9.72
CA PRO A 170 -11.06 8.06 9.95
C PRO A 170 -9.61 8.48 9.74
N GLY A 171 -9.41 9.66 9.13
CA GLY A 171 -8.08 10.22 8.84
C GLY A 171 -7.18 10.35 10.06
N GLN A 172 -7.76 10.61 11.23
CA GLN A 172 -7.04 10.68 12.52
C GLN A 172 -6.19 9.43 12.82
N SER A 173 -6.62 8.26 12.34
CA SER A 173 -5.89 7.01 12.54
C SER A 173 -4.55 6.96 11.80
N PHE A 174 -4.31 7.88 10.85
CA PHE A 174 -3.10 7.97 10.03
C PHE A 174 -2.19 9.14 10.43
N HIS A 175 -2.55 9.92 11.46
CA HIS A 175 -1.79 11.08 11.92
C HIS A 175 -1.23 10.85 13.32
N TYR A 176 0.09 10.90 13.44
CA TYR A 176 0.78 10.70 14.72
C TYR A 176 0.51 11.81 15.75
N GLN A 177 0.37 13.06 15.31
CA GLN A 177 0.27 14.22 16.21
C GLN A 177 -1.01 15.05 16.05
N ARG A 178 -1.83 14.79 15.04
CA ARG A 178 -3.06 15.53 14.81
C ARG A 178 -4.26 14.75 15.29
N LYS A 179 -4.94 15.31 16.31
CA LYS A 179 -6.19 14.75 16.86
C LYS A 179 -7.45 15.24 16.10
N ASP A 180 -7.28 16.21 15.22
CA ASP A 180 -8.32 17.06 14.63
C ASP A 180 -8.38 17.00 13.08
N VAL A 181 -7.81 15.96 12.47
CA VAL A 181 -7.86 15.76 11.01
C VAL A 181 -8.90 14.73 10.64
#